data_ea44439b9a88b35fc48374c2697b9c67
#
_entry.id   ea44439b9a88b35fc48374c2697b9c67
#
_cell.length_a   1.000
_cell.length_b   1.000
_cell.length_c   1.000
_cell.angle_alpha   90.00
_cell.angle_beta   90.00
_cell.angle_gamma   90.00
#
_symmetry.space_group_name_H-M   'P 1'
#
loop_
_entity.id
_entity.type
_entity.pdbx_description
1 polymer ?
#
loop_
_entity_poly.entity_id
_entity_poly.type
_entity_poly.pdbx_seq_one_letter_code
_entity_poly.pdbx_strand_id
1 'polypeptide(L)'
;HKIQQIVNSYKEPPYTSTRYNEIPLQDNMKISGFFQSYKYFNFCRDEILNLFQVCDPMEQKIINNYGMYLDSNVASIHVRRADYLKFSGHYENLGISYYKKAIDLFPETQIIFVFSDDIKWCKKHLPSFGKLNIYVEGQTDVEDLWLMTKMKNNIIANSTFSWWGAYLNKNQNRVVAPTKWFGPKRTADNSLETKDLYPDNWETI
;
A
#
# COMPACT_ATOMS: atom_id res chain seq x y z
N HIS A 1 -27.89 -28.16 4.10
CA HIS A 1 -27.02 -27.42 3.16
C HIS A 1 -26.23 -28.42 2.35
N LYS A 2 -26.55 -28.57 1.04
CA LYS A 2 -25.70 -29.34 0.13
C LYS A 2 -24.38 -28.58 0.00
N ILE A 3 -23.29 -29.21 0.45
CA ILE A 3 -21.94 -28.69 0.16
C ILE A 3 -21.78 -28.81 -1.36
N GLN A 4 -21.73 -27.69 -2.05
CA GLN A 4 -21.43 -27.67 -3.49
C GLN A 4 -20.01 -28.20 -3.67
N GLN A 5 -19.88 -29.25 -4.45
CA GLN A 5 -18.60 -29.89 -4.72
C GLN A 5 -17.77 -28.94 -5.61
N ILE A 6 -16.57 -28.59 -5.21
CA ILE A 6 -15.63 -27.82 -6.03
C ILE A 6 -15.24 -28.72 -7.22
N VAL A 7 -15.62 -28.30 -8.41
CA VAL A 7 -15.38 -29.11 -9.63
C VAL A 7 -14.11 -28.66 -10.34
N ASN A 8 -13.75 -27.36 -10.27
CA ASN A 8 -12.64 -26.77 -11.00
C ASN A 8 -11.71 -26.00 -10.06
N SER A 9 -10.44 -25.91 -10.43
CA SER A 9 -9.47 -25.08 -9.70
C SER A 9 -8.58 -24.31 -10.66
N TYR A 10 -8.34 -23.05 -10.36
CA TYR A 10 -7.32 -22.22 -11.01
C TYR A 10 -6.25 -21.87 -10.00
N LYS A 11 -5.02 -22.10 -10.36
CA LYS A 11 -3.86 -21.66 -9.57
C LYS A 11 -3.10 -20.62 -10.37
N GLU A 12 -2.87 -19.47 -9.76
CA GLU A 12 -2.04 -18.43 -10.36
C GLU A 12 -0.68 -19.01 -10.74
N PRO A 13 -0.19 -18.77 -11.97
CA PRO A 13 1.12 -19.27 -12.39
C PRO A 13 2.24 -18.78 -11.46
N PRO A 14 3.27 -19.59 -11.19
CA PRO A 14 4.38 -19.16 -10.34
C PRO A 14 5.06 -17.91 -10.92
N TYR A 15 5.50 -17.03 -10.04
CA TYR A 15 6.20 -15.77 -10.37
C TYR A 15 5.39 -14.73 -11.17
N THR A 16 4.08 -14.91 -11.32
CA THR A 16 3.21 -13.96 -12.05
C THR A 16 2.28 -13.15 -11.16
N SER A 17 2.44 -13.21 -9.84
CA SER A 17 1.51 -12.60 -8.88
C SER A 17 1.32 -11.08 -9.04
N THR A 18 2.27 -10.41 -9.70
CA THR A 18 2.23 -8.96 -10.00
C THR A 18 1.85 -8.66 -11.45
N ARG A 19 1.47 -9.69 -12.22
CA ARG A 19 0.92 -9.56 -13.57
C ARG A 19 -0.55 -9.94 -13.56
N TYR A 20 -1.31 -9.27 -14.39
CA TYR A 20 -2.67 -9.70 -14.67
C TYR A 20 -2.66 -10.92 -15.62
N ASN A 21 -3.31 -11.98 -15.20
CA ASN A 21 -3.59 -13.16 -16.04
C ASN A 21 -5.09 -13.37 -16.03
N GLU A 22 -5.70 -13.48 -17.19
CA GLU A 22 -7.13 -13.75 -17.29
C GLU A 22 -7.47 -15.07 -16.59
N ILE A 23 -8.44 -15.01 -15.67
CA ILE A 23 -8.91 -16.18 -14.95
C ILE A 23 -10.10 -16.76 -15.75
N PRO A 24 -10.02 -18.02 -16.22
CA PRO A 24 -11.13 -18.65 -16.93
C PRO A 24 -12.25 -18.99 -15.93
N LEU A 25 -13.01 -17.98 -15.53
CA LEU A 25 -14.03 -18.10 -14.49
C LEU A 25 -15.12 -19.12 -14.90
N GLN A 26 -15.44 -20.03 -13.98
CA GLN A 26 -16.46 -21.05 -14.10
C GLN A 26 -17.18 -21.20 -12.77
N ASP A 27 -18.41 -21.74 -12.80
CA ASP A 27 -19.16 -22.02 -11.58
C ASP A 27 -18.42 -23.02 -10.68
N ASN A 28 -18.51 -22.84 -9.38
CA ASN A 28 -17.91 -23.70 -8.36
C ASN A 28 -16.39 -23.86 -8.49
N MET A 29 -15.69 -22.80 -8.90
CA MET A 29 -14.25 -22.78 -9.09
C MET A 29 -13.54 -22.31 -7.83
N LYS A 30 -12.45 -23.01 -7.46
CA LYS A 30 -11.47 -22.53 -6.46
C LYS A 30 -10.36 -21.77 -7.17
N ILE A 31 -10.11 -20.53 -6.78
CA ILE A 31 -8.92 -19.78 -7.21
C ILE A 31 -7.90 -19.74 -6.08
N SER A 32 -6.61 -19.85 -6.41
CA SER A 32 -5.50 -19.84 -5.45
C SER A 32 -4.33 -19.09 -6.03
N GLY A 33 -3.85 -18.06 -5.32
CA GLY A 33 -2.73 -17.19 -5.72
C GLY A 33 -2.68 -15.94 -4.87
N PHE A 34 -1.78 -15.04 -5.20
CA PHE A 34 -1.63 -13.73 -4.55
C PHE A 34 -2.42 -12.63 -5.24
N PHE A 35 -2.61 -12.72 -6.56
CA PHE A 35 -3.41 -11.82 -7.39
C PHE A 35 -3.13 -10.34 -7.11
N GLN A 36 -1.84 -9.96 -7.08
CA GLN A 36 -1.41 -8.64 -6.65
C GLN A 36 -1.58 -7.53 -7.70
N SER A 37 -2.12 -7.83 -8.88
CA SER A 37 -2.44 -6.81 -9.88
C SER A 37 -3.76 -6.11 -9.57
N TYR A 38 -3.80 -4.78 -9.66
CA TYR A 38 -5.02 -3.99 -9.53
C TYR A 38 -6.07 -4.35 -10.60
N LYS A 39 -5.64 -4.87 -11.75
CA LYS A 39 -6.51 -5.22 -12.88
C LYS A 39 -7.51 -6.32 -12.55
N TYR A 40 -7.26 -7.14 -11.52
CA TYR A 40 -8.19 -8.19 -11.09
C TYR A 40 -9.49 -7.65 -10.50
N PHE A 41 -9.50 -6.42 -10.00
CA PHE A 41 -10.62 -5.88 -9.25
C PHE A 41 -10.91 -4.39 -9.50
N ASN A 42 -10.15 -3.74 -10.41
CA ASN A 42 -10.36 -2.31 -10.68
C ASN A 42 -11.72 -2.02 -11.33
N PHE A 43 -12.31 -3.01 -12.02
CA PHE A 43 -13.64 -2.89 -12.62
C PHE A 43 -14.77 -2.77 -11.58
N CYS A 44 -14.54 -3.22 -10.35
CA CYS A 44 -15.49 -3.13 -9.24
C CYS A 44 -14.93 -2.30 -8.07
N ARG A 45 -14.11 -1.26 -8.38
CA ARG A 45 -13.44 -0.45 -7.35
C ARG A 45 -14.42 0.21 -6.39
N ASP A 46 -15.57 0.67 -6.85
CA ASP A 46 -16.55 1.36 -6.00
C ASP A 46 -17.18 0.38 -5.00
N GLU A 47 -17.44 -0.85 -5.39
CA GLU A 47 -17.90 -1.92 -4.50
C GLU A 47 -16.85 -2.24 -3.44
N ILE A 48 -15.57 -2.31 -3.83
CA ILE A 48 -14.47 -2.52 -2.90
C ILE A 48 -14.39 -1.37 -1.90
N LEU A 49 -14.45 -0.13 -2.34
CA LEU A 49 -14.44 1.04 -1.47
C LEU A 49 -15.60 1.05 -0.48
N ASN A 50 -16.75 0.48 -0.84
CA ASN A 50 -17.90 0.34 0.06
C ASN A 50 -17.71 -0.81 1.05
N LEU A 51 -17.09 -1.91 0.64
CA LEU A 51 -16.82 -3.06 1.52
C LEU A 51 -15.75 -2.75 2.59
N PHE A 52 -14.79 -1.90 2.27
CA PHE A 52 -13.68 -1.52 3.17
C PHE A 52 -13.96 -0.27 4.00
N GLN A 53 -15.23 0.08 4.23
CA GLN A 53 -15.56 1.14 5.18
C GLN A 53 -15.40 0.66 6.62
N VAL A 54 -14.90 1.56 7.47
CA VAL A 54 -14.82 1.28 8.91
C VAL A 54 -16.13 1.69 9.61
N CYS A 55 -16.33 1.13 10.80
CA CYS A 55 -17.48 1.52 11.63
C CYS A 55 -17.30 2.94 12.21
N ASP A 56 -18.42 3.61 12.48
CA ASP A 56 -18.45 4.98 13.00
C ASP A 56 -17.55 5.21 14.24
N PRO A 57 -17.51 4.32 15.25
CA PRO A 57 -16.62 4.52 16.40
C PRO A 57 -15.14 4.59 16.05
N MET A 58 -14.69 3.82 15.07
CA MET A 58 -13.28 3.85 14.61
C MET A 58 -13.00 5.14 13.84
N GLU A 59 -13.90 5.54 12.95
CA GLU A 59 -13.74 6.78 12.20
C GLU A 59 -13.71 7.98 13.15
N GLN A 60 -14.61 8.02 14.12
CA GLN A 60 -14.65 9.08 15.11
C GLN A 60 -13.37 9.16 15.96
N LYS A 61 -12.81 8.01 16.35
CA LYS A 61 -11.51 7.95 17.05
C LYS A 61 -10.39 8.59 16.21
N ILE A 62 -10.33 8.28 14.93
CA ILE A 62 -9.31 8.83 14.01
C ILE A 62 -9.51 10.35 13.85
N ILE A 63 -10.76 10.79 13.66
CA ILE A 63 -11.08 12.22 13.53
C ILE A 63 -10.72 12.96 14.82
N ASN A 64 -11.02 12.42 15.98
CA ASN A 64 -10.68 13.06 17.25
C ASN A 64 -9.17 13.22 17.46
N ASN A 65 -8.37 12.23 17.00
CA ASN A 65 -6.92 12.24 17.17
C ASN A 65 -6.20 13.07 16.12
N TYR A 66 -6.69 13.08 14.88
CA TYR A 66 -5.94 13.61 13.74
C TYR A 66 -6.72 14.59 12.87
N GLY A 67 -8.03 14.75 13.09
CA GLY A 67 -8.92 15.57 12.24
C GLY A 67 -8.42 16.99 12.02
N MET A 68 -7.84 17.60 13.06
CA MET A 68 -7.29 18.96 12.97
C MET A 68 -6.19 19.15 11.92
N TYR A 69 -5.57 18.05 11.48
CA TYR A 69 -4.50 18.08 10.47
C TYR A 69 -5.01 17.76 9.06
N LEU A 70 -6.14 17.02 8.95
CA LEU A 70 -6.59 16.45 7.69
C LEU A 70 -7.07 17.49 6.65
N ASP A 71 -7.45 18.67 7.10
CA ASP A 71 -7.82 19.79 6.22
C ASP A 71 -6.59 20.47 5.58
N SER A 72 -5.39 20.20 6.10
CA SER A 72 -4.14 20.74 5.59
C SER A 72 -3.64 19.96 4.35
N ASN A 73 -2.53 20.40 3.77
CA ASN A 73 -1.85 19.64 2.72
C ASN A 73 -1.03 18.53 3.37
N VAL A 74 -1.66 17.37 3.55
CA VAL A 74 -1.10 16.21 4.22
C VAL A 74 -0.65 15.14 3.22
N ALA A 75 0.46 14.48 3.54
CA ALA A 75 0.90 13.27 2.84
C ALA A 75 1.18 12.15 3.83
N SER A 76 0.95 10.90 3.42
CA SER A 76 1.46 9.74 4.15
C SER A 76 2.80 9.29 3.61
N ILE A 77 3.68 8.85 4.51
CA ILE A 77 4.86 8.04 4.20
C ILE A 77 4.72 6.72 4.94
N HIS A 78 4.78 5.60 4.21
CA HIS A 78 4.89 4.28 4.82
C HIS A 78 6.32 3.76 4.71
N VAL A 79 6.90 3.35 5.84
CA VAL A 79 8.25 2.78 5.94
C VAL A 79 8.14 1.34 6.40
N ARG A 80 8.49 0.38 5.53
CA ARG A 80 8.52 -1.05 5.85
C ARG A 80 9.94 -1.51 6.08
N ARG A 81 10.23 -2.07 7.28
CA ARG A 81 11.59 -2.42 7.68
C ARG A 81 11.72 -3.75 8.41
N ALA A 82 10.96 -3.98 9.48
CA ALA A 82 11.21 -5.00 10.49
C ALA A 82 11.59 -6.38 9.92
N ASP A 83 10.68 -7.02 9.21
CA ASP A 83 10.93 -8.33 8.58
C ASP A 83 11.75 -8.21 7.29
N TYR A 84 11.66 -7.10 6.55
CA TYR A 84 12.38 -6.88 5.31
C TYR A 84 13.89 -6.82 5.51
N LEU A 85 14.38 -6.33 6.65
CA LEU A 85 15.79 -6.36 7.00
C LEU A 85 16.32 -7.79 7.14
N LYS A 86 15.48 -8.71 7.66
CA LYS A 86 15.84 -10.13 7.78
C LYS A 86 15.86 -10.84 6.43
N PHE A 87 15.08 -10.35 5.46
CA PHE A 87 14.90 -10.93 4.13
C PHE A 87 15.38 -9.99 3.01
N SER A 88 16.43 -9.21 3.25
CA SER A 88 16.96 -8.17 2.33
C SER A 88 17.30 -8.66 0.93
N GLY A 89 17.53 -9.95 0.74
CA GLY A 89 17.71 -10.52 -0.60
C GLY A 89 16.40 -10.71 -1.38
N HIS A 90 15.24 -10.78 -0.70
CA HIS A 90 13.93 -11.03 -1.30
C HIS A 90 13.10 -9.76 -1.46
N TYR A 91 13.27 -8.79 -0.56
CA TYR A 91 12.59 -7.51 -0.58
C TYR A 91 13.59 -6.39 -0.73
N GLU A 92 13.25 -5.36 -1.50
CA GLU A 92 14.04 -4.15 -1.58
C GLU A 92 13.91 -3.37 -0.27
N ASN A 93 15.04 -2.95 0.29
CA ASN A 93 15.06 -2.07 1.46
C ASN A 93 15.13 -0.63 0.99
N LEU A 94 14.01 0.06 1.01
CA LEU A 94 13.93 1.45 0.60
C LEU A 94 14.70 2.34 1.56
N GLY A 95 15.69 3.04 1.04
CA GLY A 95 16.51 3.99 1.80
C GLY A 95 15.83 5.35 1.96
N ILE A 96 16.38 6.20 2.84
CA ILE A 96 15.91 7.58 3.07
C ILE A 96 15.89 8.39 1.74
N SER A 97 16.78 8.09 0.82
CA SER A 97 16.84 8.74 -0.50
C SER A 97 15.56 8.57 -1.31
N TYR A 98 14.89 7.42 -1.22
CA TYR A 98 13.59 7.20 -1.84
C TYR A 98 12.55 8.17 -1.27
N TYR A 99 12.40 8.20 0.05
CA TYR A 99 11.42 9.07 0.71
C TYR A 99 11.69 10.55 0.47
N LYS A 100 12.98 10.94 0.42
CA LYS A 100 13.35 12.31 0.07
C LYS A 100 12.92 12.68 -1.35
N LYS A 101 13.27 11.86 -2.34
CA LYS A 101 12.84 12.08 -3.73
C LYS A 101 11.31 12.11 -3.86
N ALA A 102 10.61 11.20 -3.16
CA ALA A 102 9.16 11.15 -3.19
C ALA A 102 8.52 12.42 -2.61
N ILE A 103 8.98 12.92 -1.47
CA ILE A 103 8.41 14.13 -0.85
C ILE A 103 8.76 15.40 -1.62
N ASP A 104 9.89 15.44 -2.33
CA ASP A 104 10.27 16.56 -3.20
C ASP A 104 9.27 16.75 -4.36
N LEU A 105 8.47 15.70 -4.71
CA LEU A 105 7.38 15.78 -5.68
C LEU A 105 6.12 16.46 -5.13
N PHE A 106 6.06 16.71 -3.83
CA PHE A 106 4.93 17.33 -3.13
C PHE A 106 5.39 18.59 -2.35
N PRO A 107 5.86 19.63 -3.04
CA PRO A 107 6.38 20.83 -2.38
C PRO A 107 5.34 21.53 -1.50
N GLU A 108 4.06 21.44 -1.85
CA GLU A 108 2.92 22.00 -1.11
C GLU A 108 2.57 21.26 0.18
N THR A 109 3.08 20.03 0.38
CA THR A 109 2.84 19.26 1.61
C THR A 109 3.38 20.02 2.82
N GLN A 110 2.57 20.17 3.84
CA GLN A 110 2.92 20.83 5.10
C GLN A 110 3.18 19.82 6.22
N ILE A 111 2.43 18.72 6.20
CA ILE A 111 2.44 17.72 7.27
C ILE A 111 2.61 16.33 6.64
N ILE A 112 3.51 15.54 7.22
CA ILE A 112 3.78 14.16 6.83
C ILE A 112 3.34 13.23 7.95
N PHE A 113 2.41 12.35 7.66
CA PHE A 113 2.05 11.24 8.54
C PHE A 113 2.96 10.04 8.23
N VAL A 114 3.73 9.62 9.22
CA VAL A 114 4.69 8.52 9.10
C VAL A 114 4.12 7.27 9.73
N PHE A 115 3.93 6.25 8.91
CA PHE A 115 3.49 4.91 9.31
C PHE A 115 4.65 3.92 9.16
N SER A 116 4.86 3.06 10.13
CA SER A 116 5.96 2.09 10.07
C SER A 116 5.81 0.97 11.07
N ASP A 117 6.29 -0.21 10.71
CA ASP A 117 6.55 -1.33 11.62
C ASP A 117 7.81 -1.13 12.49
N ASP A 118 8.61 -0.05 12.23
CA ASP A 118 9.77 0.37 13.00
C ASP A 118 9.77 1.89 13.23
N ILE A 119 8.73 2.37 13.92
CA ILE A 119 8.53 3.80 14.15
C ILE A 119 9.68 4.45 14.95
N LYS A 120 10.33 3.68 15.81
CA LYS A 120 11.49 4.14 16.59
C LYS A 120 12.66 4.49 15.68
N TRP A 121 12.89 3.67 14.66
CA TRP A 121 13.90 3.96 13.65
C TRP A 121 13.53 5.21 12.85
N CYS A 122 12.26 5.34 12.45
CA CYS A 122 11.78 6.50 11.72
C CYS A 122 12.02 7.81 12.49
N LYS A 123 11.66 7.85 13.77
CA LYS A 123 11.90 9.01 14.63
C LYS A 123 13.37 9.41 14.72
N LYS A 124 14.27 8.43 14.68
CA LYS A 124 15.71 8.66 14.81
C LYS A 124 16.39 9.05 13.49
N HIS A 125 15.93 8.52 12.37
CA HIS A 125 16.68 8.56 11.10
C HIS A 125 15.95 9.28 9.97
N LEU A 126 14.61 9.31 9.97
CA LEU A 126 13.86 9.97 8.92
C LEU A 126 13.92 11.50 9.16
N PRO A 127 14.44 12.29 8.21
CA PRO A 127 14.48 13.74 8.39
C PRO A 127 13.07 14.33 8.32
N SER A 128 12.92 15.57 8.78
CA SER A 128 11.66 16.30 8.68
C SER A 128 11.30 16.71 7.25
N PHE A 129 12.27 16.72 6.34
CA PHE A 129 12.13 17.22 4.97
C PHE A 129 11.64 18.68 4.91
N GLY A 130 11.84 19.46 6.00
CA GLY A 130 11.29 20.81 6.13
C GLY A 130 9.79 20.86 6.38
N LYS A 131 9.18 19.77 6.80
CA LYS A 131 7.75 19.57 7.08
C LYS A 131 7.53 19.18 8.55
N LEU A 132 6.28 19.20 8.99
CA LEU A 132 5.90 18.64 10.29
C LEU A 132 5.70 17.12 10.14
N ASN A 133 6.51 16.31 10.80
CA ASN A 133 6.32 14.87 10.84
C ASN A 133 5.45 14.45 12.03
N ILE A 134 4.35 13.78 11.76
CA ILE A 134 3.49 13.12 12.75
C ILE A 134 3.75 11.61 12.65
N TYR A 135 4.35 11.05 13.69
CA TYR A 135 4.61 9.61 13.78
C TYR A 135 3.39 8.92 14.37
N VAL A 136 2.75 8.06 13.56
CA VAL A 136 1.50 7.39 13.96
C VAL A 136 1.84 6.22 14.88
N GLU A 137 1.27 6.21 16.09
CA GLU A 137 1.52 5.21 17.13
C GLU A 137 0.25 4.93 17.94
N GLY A 138 0.15 3.73 18.48
CA GLY A 138 -0.94 3.36 19.37
C GLY A 138 -2.25 3.01 18.68
N GLN A 139 -2.24 2.91 17.36
CA GLN A 139 -3.34 2.43 16.55
C GLN A 139 -3.22 0.93 16.24
N THR A 140 -4.33 0.35 15.80
CA THR A 140 -4.35 -0.96 15.15
C THR A 140 -4.00 -0.83 13.67
N ASP A 141 -3.60 -1.92 13.03
CA ASP A 141 -3.31 -1.95 11.59
C ASP A 141 -4.49 -1.45 10.74
N VAL A 142 -5.72 -1.73 11.16
CA VAL A 142 -6.93 -1.28 10.46
C VAL A 142 -7.11 0.23 10.58
N GLU A 143 -6.85 0.79 11.76
CA GLU A 143 -6.89 2.24 12.01
C GLU A 143 -5.81 2.97 11.20
N ASP A 144 -4.59 2.43 11.14
CA ASP A 144 -3.50 2.96 10.33
C ASP A 144 -3.84 2.95 8.85
N LEU A 145 -4.37 1.81 8.36
CA LEU A 145 -4.81 1.67 6.97
C LEU A 145 -5.88 2.73 6.64
N TRP A 146 -6.87 2.87 7.52
CA TRP A 146 -7.94 3.85 7.32
C TRP A 146 -7.44 5.28 7.35
N LEU A 147 -6.52 5.61 8.26
CA LEU A 147 -5.91 6.93 8.32
C LEU A 147 -5.13 7.25 7.05
N MET A 148 -4.41 6.27 6.45
CA MET A 148 -3.76 6.45 5.15
C MET A 148 -4.75 6.85 4.04
N THR A 149 -5.99 6.36 4.09
CA THR A 149 -7.02 6.71 3.09
C THR A 149 -7.53 8.15 3.19
N LYS A 150 -7.20 8.86 4.27
CA LYS A 150 -7.60 10.26 4.47
C LYS A 150 -6.56 11.27 3.97
N MET A 151 -5.39 10.81 3.52
CA MET A 151 -4.31 11.68 3.08
C MET A 151 -4.56 12.23 1.67
N LYS A 152 -4.09 13.45 1.40
CA LYS A 152 -4.16 14.02 0.04
C LYS A 152 -3.18 13.34 -0.92
N ASN A 153 -2.01 12.96 -0.41
CA ASN A 153 -0.97 12.28 -1.18
C ASN A 153 -0.46 11.07 -0.41
N ASN A 154 -0.08 10.01 -1.12
CA ASN A 154 0.45 8.80 -0.50
C ASN A 154 1.82 8.44 -1.08
N ILE A 155 2.82 8.30 -0.22
CA ILE A 155 4.14 7.74 -0.56
C ILE A 155 4.19 6.35 0.06
N ILE A 156 4.10 5.34 -0.79
CA ILE A 156 4.04 3.95 -0.34
C ILE A 156 5.40 3.27 -0.30
N ALA A 157 5.55 2.30 0.59
CA ALA A 157 6.64 1.34 0.50
C ALA A 157 6.27 0.19 -0.47
N ASN A 158 7.21 -0.72 -0.73
CA ASN A 158 6.98 -1.99 -1.41
C ASN A 158 6.23 -2.99 -0.50
N SER A 159 5.05 -2.59 -0.04
CA SER A 159 4.20 -3.31 0.92
C SER A 159 2.75 -3.25 0.50
N THR A 160 2.08 -4.41 0.46
CA THR A 160 0.65 -4.51 0.15
C THR A 160 -0.20 -3.70 1.14
N PHE A 161 0.25 -3.53 2.37
CA PHE A 161 -0.42 -2.69 3.36
C PHE A 161 -0.58 -1.24 2.88
N SER A 162 0.53 -0.57 2.55
CA SER A 162 0.46 0.81 2.06
C SER A 162 -0.09 0.92 0.64
N TRP A 163 0.05 -0.13 -0.17
CA TRP A 163 -0.60 -0.21 -1.46
C TRP A 163 -2.12 -0.11 -1.31
N TRP A 164 -2.71 -0.90 -0.39
CA TRP A 164 -4.14 -0.84 -0.10
C TRP A 164 -4.54 0.50 0.54
N GLY A 165 -3.72 1.07 1.44
CA GLY A 165 -3.97 2.40 2.00
C GLY A 165 -4.10 3.49 0.93
N ALA A 166 -3.27 3.43 -0.10
CA ALA A 166 -3.35 4.33 -1.24
C ALA A 166 -4.53 3.99 -2.18
N TYR A 167 -4.74 2.70 -2.51
CA TYR A 167 -5.80 2.28 -3.43
C TYR A 167 -7.22 2.58 -2.90
N LEU A 168 -7.43 2.41 -1.60
CA LEU A 168 -8.71 2.69 -0.93
C LEU A 168 -8.94 4.19 -0.68
N ASN A 169 -7.98 5.04 -0.95
CA ASN A 169 -8.11 6.48 -0.77
C ASN A 169 -8.99 7.09 -1.87
N LYS A 170 -10.16 7.60 -1.49
CA LYS A 170 -11.10 8.28 -2.41
C LYS A 170 -10.64 9.71 -2.75
N ASN A 171 -9.83 10.31 -1.90
CA ASN A 171 -9.44 11.73 -1.96
C ASN A 171 -8.01 11.94 -2.45
N GLN A 172 -7.34 10.88 -2.92
CA GLN A 172 -5.96 10.98 -3.33
C GLN A 172 -5.79 11.89 -4.55
N ASN A 173 -4.80 12.78 -4.46
CA ASN A 173 -4.36 13.55 -5.62
C ASN A 173 -3.28 12.79 -6.38
N ARG A 174 -2.26 12.32 -5.65
CA ARG A 174 -1.11 11.60 -6.23
C ARG A 174 -0.64 10.48 -5.32
N VAL A 175 -0.16 9.41 -5.93
CA VAL A 175 0.52 8.31 -5.25
C VAL A 175 1.91 8.14 -5.83
N VAL A 176 2.92 8.05 -4.98
CA VAL A 176 4.28 7.70 -5.36
C VAL A 176 4.62 6.32 -4.83
N ALA A 177 5.08 5.45 -5.71
CA ALA A 177 5.44 4.08 -5.44
C ALA A 177 6.90 3.80 -5.83
N PRO A 178 7.57 2.82 -5.20
CA PRO A 178 8.93 2.46 -5.58
C PRO A 178 8.95 1.63 -6.87
N THR A 179 9.89 1.91 -7.77
CA THR A 179 10.12 1.09 -8.97
C THR A 179 10.57 -0.32 -8.61
N LYS A 180 11.30 -0.47 -7.50
CA LYS A 180 11.78 -1.76 -7.01
C LYS A 180 10.90 -2.28 -5.89
N TRP A 181 10.12 -3.32 -6.19
CA TRP A 181 9.30 -4.01 -5.19
C TRP A 181 10.05 -5.17 -4.54
N PHE A 182 10.74 -5.97 -5.34
CA PHE A 182 11.47 -7.15 -4.91
C PHE A 182 12.97 -6.91 -4.85
N GLY A 183 13.64 -7.64 -3.97
CA GLY A 183 15.09 -7.65 -3.85
C GLY A 183 15.76 -8.54 -4.91
N PRO A 184 17.11 -8.48 -4.99
CA PRO A 184 17.88 -9.09 -6.07
C PRO A 184 17.72 -10.61 -6.19
N LYS A 185 17.43 -11.32 -5.11
CA LYS A 185 17.20 -12.78 -5.17
C LYS A 185 15.92 -13.16 -5.89
N ARG A 186 14.93 -12.25 -5.95
CA ARG A 186 13.65 -12.47 -6.63
C ARG A 186 13.63 -11.88 -8.04
N THR A 187 14.53 -10.98 -8.35
CA THR A 187 14.60 -10.32 -9.67
C THR A 187 15.68 -10.89 -10.58
N ALA A 188 16.55 -11.75 -10.06
CA ALA A 188 17.72 -12.29 -10.79
C ALA A 188 17.34 -13.10 -12.05
N ASP A 189 16.15 -13.64 -12.10
CA ASP A 189 15.63 -14.42 -13.22
C ASP A 189 14.61 -13.68 -14.08
N ASN A 190 14.46 -12.35 -13.90
CA ASN A 190 13.45 -11.51 -14.56
C ASN A 190 11.99 -12.00 -14.41
N SER A 191 11.74 -12.89 -13.42
CA SER A 191 10.46 -13.54 -13.26
C SER A 191 9.40 -12.68 -12.57
N LEU A 192 9.81 -11.60 -11.89
CA LEU A 192 8.93 -10.74 -11.12
C LEU A 192 8.93 -9.30 -11.65
N GLU A 193 8.12 -9.08 -12.67
CA GLU A 193 7.82 -7.74 -13.16
C GLU A 193 6.73 -7.09 -12.33
N THR A 194 6.85 -5.78 -12.12
CA THR A 194 5.84 -4.97 -11.41
C THR A 194 4.86 -4.27 -12.36
N LYS A 195 4.84 -4.67 -13.62
CA LYS A 195 4.12 -3.99 -14.70
C LYS A 195 2.64 -3.73 -14.42
N ASP A 196 1.96 -4.71 -13.81
CA ASP A 196 0.53 -4.60 -13.53
C ASP A 196 0.24 -4.42 -12.03
N LEU A 197 1.28 -4.15 -11.23
CA LEU A 197 1.14 -4.01 -9.78
C LEU A 197 0.47 -2.68 -9.41
N TYR A 198 0.84 -1.62 -10.08
CA TYR A 198 0.37 -0.27 -9.77
C TYR A 198 -0.70 0.19 -10.76
N PRO A 199 -1.74 0.90 -10.30
CA PRO A 199 -2.61 1.66 -11.19
C PRO A 199 -1.83 2.61 -12.10
N ASP A 200 -2.30 2.78 -13.34
CA ASP A 200 -1.58 3.54 -14.37
C ASP A 200 -1.37 5.02 -14.01
N ASN A 201 -2.17 5.55 -13.10
CA ASN A 201 -2.07 6.93 -12.62
C ASN A 201 -1.11 7.10 -11.43
N TRP A 202 -0.46 6.02 -10.95
CA TRP A 202 0.54 6.13 -9.89
C TRP A 202 1.91 6.43 -10.47
N GLU A 203 2.65 7.31 -9.80
CA GLU A 203 4.02 7.65 -10.18
C GLU A 203 5.02 6.68 -9.54
N THR A 204 5.97 6.19 -10.31
CA THR A 204 7.03 5.29 -9.81
C THR A 204 8.41 5.95 -9.91
N ILE A 205 9.20 5.86 -8.83
CA ILE A 205 10.55 6.44 -8.74
C ILE A 205 11.59 5.48 -8.18
#